data_cdeda51a68784fb9f8e0071d1e01803a
#
_entry.id   cdeda51a68784fb9f8e0071d1e01803a
#
_cell.length_a   1.000
_cell.length_b   1.000
_cell.length_c   1.000
_cell.angle_alpha   90.00
_cell.angle_beta   90.00
_cell.angle_gamma   90.00
#
_symmetry.space_group_name_H-M   'P 1'
#
loop_
_entity.id
_entity.type
_entity.pdbx_description
1 polymer ?
#
loop_
_entity_poly.entity_id
_entity_poly.type
_entity_poly.pdbx_seq_one_letter_code
_entity_poly.pdbx_strand_id
1 'polypeptide(L)'
;MYLIIRNHITVMKKLAFFILLSLVTLGVSAQSNLKWNVNAGIGMSNWYGDDTDGTDAKFAYKVGIGLEVPFANTNIWSFQTGLNFISKGVKGDGVTDAWDVVDVTINQLYLELPLMVGARIHTASNFDLLFKGGPYLAYGVGGKTKIDGVSEKADTFGDDGLKRFDAGLGLGVAFEFGNIVVGVETGTSFTKVASGVSAHNLSALATIGYKF
;
A
#
# COMPACT_ATOMS: atom_id res chain seq x y z
N MET A 1 8.88 21.50 -28.94
CA MET A 1 9.03 20.15 -28.38
C MET A 1 8.57 20.05 -26.90
N TYR A 2 8.94 20.97 -26.02
CA TYR A 2 8.56 20.97 -24.60
C TYR A 2 7.03 21.09 -24.33
N LEU A 3 6.32 21.87 -25.11
CA LEU A 3 4.86 22.07 -25.00
C LEU A 3 4.04 20.81 -25.37
N ILE A 4 4.52 20.03 -26.32
CA ILE A 4 3.84 18.80 -26.78
C ILE A 4 3.94 17.71 -25.72
N ILE A 5 5.10 17.56 -25.07
CA ILE A 5 5.31 16.58 -23.98
C ILE A 5 4.44 16.90 -22.77
N ARG A 6 4.32 18.17 -22.41
CA ARG A 6 3.47 18.64 -21.28
C ARG A 6 1.99 18.36 -21.51
N ASN A 7 1.51 18.51 -22.75
CA ASN A 7 0.13 18.19 -23.10
C ASN A 7 -0.15 16.68 -23.04
N HIS A 8 0.77 15.82 -23.48
CA HIS A 8 0.62 14.36 -23.40
C HIS A 8 0.52 13.88 -21.96
N ILE A 9 1.35 14.39 -21.05
CA ILE A 9 1.30 14.04 -19.61
C ILE A 9 -0.04 14.47 -18.99
N THR A 10 -0.54 15.63 -19.36
CA THR A 10 -1.83 16.15 -18.86
C THR A 10 -3.01 15.31 -19.39
N VAL A 11 -2.98 14.89 -20.64
CA VAL A 11 -4.00 14.02 -21.24
C VAL A 11 -3.97 12.63 -20.60
N MET A 12 -2.79 12.05 -20.40
CA MET A 12 -2.66 10.77 -19.71
C MET A 12 -3.19 10.81 -18.26
N LYS A 13 -2.92 11.87 -17.51
CA LYS A 13 -3.47 12.07 -16.16
C LYS A 13 -5.00 12.16 -16.15
N LYS A 14 -5.57 12.89 -17.12
CA LYS A 14 -7.03 13.00 -17.28
C LYS A 14 -7.64 11.66 -17.69
N LEU A 15 -7.00 10.92 -18.61
CA LEU A 15 -7.46 9.61 -19.05
C LEU A 15 -7.45 8.59 -17.88
N ALA A 16 -6.36 8.56 -17.10
CA ALA A 16 -6.26 7.74 -15.90
C ALA A 16 -7.34 8.08 -14.87
N PHE A 17 -7.63 9.37 -14.67
CA PHE A 17 -8.71 9.84 -13.79
C PHE A 17 -10.09 9.40 -14.30
N PHE A 18 -10.35 9.50 -15.61
CA PHE A 18 -11.61 9.05 -16.21
C PHE A 18 -11.78 7.54 -16.17
N ILE A 19 -10.70 6.77 -16.36
CA ILE A 19 -10.73 5.30 -16.20
C ILE A 19 -11.02 4.94 -14.75
N LEU A 20 -10.41 5.61 -13.79
CA LEU A 20 -10.67 5.41 -12.36
C LEU A 20 -12.13 5.77 -12.01
N LEU A 21 -12.64 6.86 -12.54
CA LEU A 21 -14.02 7.30 -12.34
C LEU A 21 -15.04 6.34 -12.98
N SER A 22 -14.74 5.79 -14.17
CA SER A 22 -15.59 4.80 -14.83
C SER A 22 -15.65 3.46 -14.10
N LEU A 23 -14.56 3.03 -13.46
CA LEU A 23 -14.55 1.85 -12.60
C LEU A 23 -15.44 2.03 -11.37
N VAL A 24 -15.53 3.24 -10.82
CA VAL A 24 -16.45 3.56 -9.72
C VAL A 24 -17.92 3.52 -10.19
N THR A 25 -18.21 4.00 -11.40
CA THR A 25 -19.59 4.04 -11.91
C THR A 25 -20.14 2.67 -12.32
N LEU A 26 -19.28 1.73 -12.75
CA LEU A 26 -19.69 0.35 -13.03
C LEU A 26 -20.12 -0.41 -11.76
N GLY A 27 -19.60 -0.01 -10.58
CA GLY A 27 -20.01 -0.56 -9.28
C GLY A 27 -21.40 -0.10 -8.82
N VAL A 28 -21.89 1.04 -9.30
CA VAL A 28 -23.18 1.62 -8.84
C VAL A 28 -24.40 0.85 -9.36
N SER A 29 -24.29 0.14 -10.46
CA SER A 29 -25.38 -0.70 -10.98
C SER A 29 -25.59 -2.02 -10.20
N ALA A 30 -24.66 -2.38 -9.30
CA ALA A 30 -24.71 -3.58 -8.46
C ALA A 30 -25.15 -3.27 -7.01
N GLN A 31 -25.99 -2.28 -6.80
CA GLN A 31 -26.32 -1.65 -5.50
C GLN A 31 -26.92 -2.56 -4.41
N SER A 32 -27.16 -3.84 -4.64
CA SER A 32 -27.76 -4.71 -3.61
C SER A 32 -26.77 -5.48 -2.73
N ASN A 33 -25.45 -5.51 -3.05
CA ASN A 33 -24.49 -6.37 -2.37
C ASN A 33 -23.13 -5.73 -2.07
N LEU A 34 -23.01 -4.41 -2.12
CA LEU A 34 -21.78 -3.72 -1.75
C LEU A 34 -21.54 -3.81 -0.23
N LYS A 35 -20.36 -4.27 0.17
CA LYS A 35 -19.96 -4.32 1.58
C LYS A 35 -18.84 -3.31 1.83
N TRP A 36 -19.07 -2.38 2.72
CA TRP A 36 -18.06 -1.46 3.19
C TRP A 36 -17.31 -2.05 4.37
N ASN A 37 -16.08 -1.67 4.53
CA ASN A 37 -15.31 -2.01 5.71
C ASN A 37 -14.40 -0.84 6.13
N VAL A 38 -14.08 -0.82 7.41
CA VAL A 38 -12.97 -0.05 7.94
C VAL A 38 -11.92 -1.05 8.42
N ASN A 39 -10.66 -0.73 8.24
CA ASN A 39 -9.58 -1.62 8.63
C ASN A 39 -8.39 -0.86 9.23
N ALA A 40 -7.67 -1.53 10.10
CA ALA A 40 -6.40 -1.10 10.64
C ALA A 40 -5.43 -2.27 10.65
N GLY A 41 -4.14 -1.97 10.62
CA GLY A 41 -3.10 -3.00 10.68
C GLY A 41 -1.82 -2.45 11.28
N ILE A 42 -1.07 -3.35 11.89
CA ILE A 42 0.28 -3.11 12.40
C ILE A 42 1.21 -4.22 11.95
N GLY A 43 2.47 -3.92 11.80
CA GLY A 43 3.46 -4.90 11.37
C GLY A 43 4.80 -4.28 11.08
N MET A 44 5.43 -4.75 10.04
CA MET A 44 6.78 -4.33 9.65
C MET A 44 6.86 -4.02 8.17
N SER A 45 7.78 -3.14 7.83
CA SER A 45 8.21 -2.90 6.45
C SER A 45 9.72 -2.87 6.37
N ASN A 46 10.23 -3.23 5.20
CA ASN A 46 11.65 -3.16 4.87
C ASN A 46 11.80 -2.81 3.37
N TRP A 47 13.02 -2.61 2.93
CA TRP A 47 13.36 -2.61 1.52
C TRP A 47 13.99 -3.95 1.14
N TYR A 48 13.87 -4.31 -0.14
CA TYR A 48 14.54 -5.46 -0.73
C TYR A 48 15.09 -5.08 -2.11
N GLY A 49 16.15 -5.75 -2.53
CA GLY A 49 16.86 -5.51 -3.79
C GLY A 49 18.35 -5.58 -3.60
N ASP A 50 19.11 -5.32 -4.67
CA ASP A 50 20.58 -5.48 -4.67
C ASP A 50 21.29 -4.41 -3.82
N ASP A 51 20.67 -3.24 -3.60
CA ASP A 51 21.25 -2.12 -2.86
C ASP A 51 20.63 -1.99 -1.46
N THR A 52 20.30 -3.10 -0.79
CA THR A 52 19.63 -3.08 0.52
C THR A 52 20.43 -3.78 1.63
N ASP A 53 21.72 -4.02 1.41
CA ASP A 53 22.60 -4.57 2.43
C ASP A 53 22.66 -3.64 3.64
N GLY A 54 22.58 -4.20 4.86
CA GLY A 54 22.55 -3.44 6.11
C GLY A 54 21.22 -2.72 6.40
N THR A 55 20.14 -3.11 5.73
CA THR A 55 18.81 -2.57 6.04
C THR A 55 18.03 -3.49 6.98
N ASP A 56 17.34 -2.89 7.95
CA ASP A 56 16.49 -3.55 8.93
C ASP A 56 15.03 -3.18 8.79
N ALA A 57 14.16 -4.09 9.21
CA ALA A 57 12.74 -3.86 9.21
C ALA A 57 12.35 -2.78 10.23
N LYS A 58 11.46 -1.89 9.82
CA LYS A 58 10.86 -0.89 10.71
C LYS A 58 9.39 -1.20 11.01
N PHE A 59 8.90 -0.68 12.12
CA PHE A 59 7.48 -0.71 12.43
C PHE A 59 6.65 -0.01 11.34
N ALA A 60 5.59 -0.70 10.89
CA ALA A 60 4.64 -0.24 9.91
C ALA A 60 3.22 -0.28 10.46
N TYR A 61 2.36 0.61 9.97
CA TYR A 61 0.94 0.63 10.31
C TYR A 61 0.10 1.02 9.08
N LYS A 62 -1.17 0.64 9.13
CA LYS A 62 -2.15 0.95 8.11
C LYS A 62 -3.49 1.28 8.78
N VAL A 63 -4.21 2.24 8.20
CA VAL A 63 -5.64 2.48 8.45
C VAL A 63 -6.32 2.74 7.12
N GLY A 64 -7.56 2.29 6.96
CA GLY A 64 -8.23 2.47 5.69
C GLY A 64 -9.72 2.18 5.71
N ILE A 65 -10.33 2.54 4.60
CA ILE A 65 -11.70 2.18 4.24
C ILE A 65 -11.65 1.28 3.02
N GLY A 66 -12.47 0.24 3.02
CA GLY A 66 -12.54 -0.72 1.92
C GLY A 66 -13.94 -0.88 1.39
N LEU A 67 -14.00 -1.36 0.17
CA LEU A 67 -15.20 -1.70 -0.56
C LEU A 67 -15.03 -3.10 -1.16
N GLU A 68 -15.96 -3.97 -0.88
CA GLU A 68 -16.07 -5.30 -1.49
C GLU A 68 -17.27 -5.34 -2.43
N VAL A 69 -17.01 -5.74 -3.67
CA VAL A 69 -18.01 -5.91 -4.73
C VAL A 69 -18.03 -7.38 -5.11
N PRO A 70 -19.04 -8.17 -4.67
CA PRO A 70 -19.19 -9.55 -5.12
C PRO A 70 -19.36 -9.63 -6.62
N PHE A 71 -18.76 -10.61 -7.29
CA PHE A 71 -19.01 -10.85 -8.69
C PHE A 71 -20.42 -11.45 -8.87
N ALA A 72 -21.05 -11.12 -9.98
CA ALA A 72 -22.37 -11.63 -10.29
C ALA A 72 -22.39 -13.18 -10.26
N ASN A 73 -23.45 -13.73 -9.68
CA ASN A 73 -23.72 -15.18 -9.61
C ASN A 73 -22.70 -16.03 -8.82
N THR A 74 -21.92 -15.41 -7.93
CA THR A 74 -21.02 -16.16 -7.04
C THR A 74 -20.96 -15.54 -5.66
N ASN A 75 -20.91 -16.38 -4.63
CA ASN A 75 -20.65 -15.98 -3.25
C ASN A 75 -19.17 -16.17 -2.87
N ILE A 76 -18.37 -16.68 -3.82
CA ILE A 76 -16.96 -17.01 -3.59
C ILE A 76 -16.07 -15.85 -3.98
N TRP A 77 -16.29 -15.28 -5.16
CA TRP A 77 -15.38 -14.28 -5.73
C TRP A 77 -15.89 -12.86 -5.52
N SER A 78 -14.98 -11.97 -5.19
CA SER A 78 -15.26 -10.54 -5.05
C SER A 78 -14.08 -9.70 -5.55
N PHE A 79 -14.39 -8.50 -6.04
CA PHE A 79 -13.42 -7.44 -6.22
C PHE A 79 -13.33 -6.63 -4.93
N GLN A 80 -12.12 -6.36 -4.48
CA GLN A 80 -11.86 -5.59 -3.27
C GLN A 80 -10.95 -4.41 -3.59
N THR A 81 -11.40 -3.25 -3.20
CA THR A 81 -10.67 -1.99 -3.36
C THR A 81 -10.87 -1.11 -2.12
N GLY A 82 -10.27 0.06 -2.11
CA GLY A 82 -10.41 0.98 -0.99
C GLY A 82 -9.36 2.07 -1.01
N LEU A 83 -9.22 2.76 0.09
CA LEU A 83 -8.18 3.75 0.29
C LEU A 83 -7.53 3.51 1.66
N ASN A 84 -6.23 3.21 1.64
CA ASN A 84 -5.44 2.98 2.83
C ASN A 84 -4.42 4.10 3.01
N PHE A 85 -4.26 4.56 4.24
CA PHE A 85 -3.11 5.31 4.68
C PHE A 85 -2.13 4.33 5.32
N ILE A 86 -0.95 4.15 4.72
CA ILE A 86 0.03 3.14 5.13
C ILE A 86 1.41 3.77 5.35
N SER A 87 2.07 3.37 6.43
CA SER A 87 3.47 3.68 6.69
C SER A 87 4.34 2.53 6.19
N LYS A 88 5.25 2.83 5.26
CA LYS A 88 6.31 1.94 4.76
C LYS A 88 7.67 2.54 5.09
N GLY A 89 8.75 1.90 4.68
CA GLY A 89 10.12 2.37 4.80
C GLY A 89 11.04 1.37 5.47
N VAL A 90 12.16 1.83 5.99
CA VAL A 90 13.29 1.01 6.39
C VAL A 90 14.05 1.66 7.54
N LYS A 91 14.78 0.85 8.32
CA LYS A 91 15.90 1.26 9.15
C LYS A 91 17.20 0.80 8.51
N GLY A 92 18.30 1.45 8.82
CA GLY A 92 19.62 1.06 8.37
C GLY A 92 20.70 1.89 9.05
N ASP A 93 21.93 1.48 8.86
CA ASP A 93 23.09 2.19 9.37
C ASP A 93 23.53 3.25 8.36
N GLY A 94 23.80 4.44 8.84
CA GLY A 94 24.44 5.52 8.10
C GLY A 94 25.84 5.78 8.65
N VAL A 95 26.68 6.43 7.86
CA VAL A 95 28.01 6.89 8.30
C VAL A 95 28.02 8.41 8.26
N THR A 96 28.41 9.04 9.36
CA THR A 96 28.58 10.50 9.41
C THR A 96 29.93 10.92 8.81
N ASP A 97 30.10 12.22 8.55
CA ASP A 97 31.40 12.79 8.11
C ASP A 97 32.55 12.54 9.10
N ALA A 98 32.23 12.26 10.37
CA ALA A 98 33.16 11.87 11.41
C ALA A 98 33.45 10.35 11.46
N TRP A 99 32.96 9.56 10.52
CA TRP A 99 33.08 8.10 10.45
C TRP A 99 32.32 7.35 11.58
N ASP A 100 31.43 8.01 12.28
CA ASP A 100 30.58 7.37 13.27
C ASP A 100 29.39 6.67 12.58
N VAL A 101 29.13 5.43 13.00
CA VAL A 101 27.92 4.68 12.56
C VAL A 101 26.73 5.21 13.33
N VAL A 102 25.69 5.59 12.62
CA VAL A 102 24.44 6.14 13.18
C VAL A 102 23.22 5.44 12.59
N ASP A 103 22.20 5.24 13.41
CA ASP A 103 20.95 4.69 12.96
C ASP A 103 20.17 5.71 12.09
N VAL A 104 19.77 5.26 10.91
CA VAL A 104 18.92 6.02 9.98
C VAL A 104 17.57 5.35 9.87
N THR A 105 16.49 6.07 10.12
CA THR A 105 15.12 5.60 9.91
C THR A 105 14.44 6.40 8.81
N ILE A 106 14.07 5.75 7.73
CA ILE A 106 13.31 6.33 6.63
C ILE A 106 11.84 5.93 6.78
N ASN A 107 10.99 6.91 7.01
CA ASN A 107 9.54 6.71 7.10
C ASN A 107 8.85 7.29 5.87
N GLN A 108 8.10 6.46 5.17
CA GLN A 108 7.34 6.79 3.97
C GLN A 108 5.85 6.61 4.27
N LEU A 109 5.05 7.67 4.09
CA LEU A 109 3.61 7.64 4.27
C LEU A 109 2.93 7.70 2.90
N TYR A 110 2.13 6.68 2.60
CA TYR A 110 1.43 6.54 1.32
C TYR A 110 -0.08 6.54 1.49
N LEU A 111 -0.77 7.11 0.51
CA LEU A 111 -2.14 6.75 0.18
C LEU A 111 -2.09 5.63 -0.84
N GLU A 112 -2.68 4.48 -0.50
CA GLU A 112 -2.64 3.26 -1.28
C GLU A 112 -4.04 2.85 -1.71
N LEU A 113 -4.18 2.56 -3.00
CA LEU A 113 -5.39 2.05 -3.65
C LEU A 113 -5.14 0.57 -4.02
N PRO A 114 -5.64 -0.40 -3.24
CA PRO A 114 -5.60 -1.81 -3.62
C PRO A 114 -6.64 -2.11 -4.70
N LEU A 115 -6.30 -3.02 -5.62
CA LEU A 115 -7.17 -3.52 -6.68
C LEU A 115 -7.09 -5.05 -6.65
N MET A 116 -7.80 -5.67 -5.69
CA MET A 116 -7.60 -7.08 -5.37
C MET A 116 -8.81 -7.92 -5.80
N VAL A 117 -8.54 -9.17 -6.11
CA VAL A 117 -9.57 -10.21 -6.21
C VAL A 117 -9.53 -11.03 -4.92
N GLY A 118 -10.69 -11.23 -4.33
CA GLY A 118 -10.89 -12.06 -3.15
C GLY A 118 -11.60 -13.37 -3.49
N ALA A 119 -11.13 -14.47 -2.91
CA ALA A 119 -11.77 -15.77 -2.93
C ALA A 119 -12.18 -16.16 -1.51
N ARG A 120 -13.48 -16.31 -1.25
CA ARG A 120 -14.05 -16.64 0.04
C ARG A 120 -14.43 -18.10 0.10
N ILE A 121 -13.96 -18.81 1.14
CA ILE A 121 -14.33 -20.18 1.45
C ILE A 121 -15.24 -20.14 2.68
N HIS A 122 -16.49 -20.52 2.52
CA HIS A 122 -17.45 -20.67 3.61
C HIS A 122 -17.14 -21.97 4.37
N THR A 123 -16.73 -21.85 5.63
CA THR A 123 -16.30 -23.01 6.43
C THR A 123 -17.37 -23.41 7.44
N ALA A 124 -18.05 -22.44 8.06
CA ALA A 124 -19.11 -22.65 9.04
C ALA A 124 -20.11 -21.49 9.00
N SER A 125 -21.19 -21.58 9.76
CA SER A 125 -22.28 -20.59 9.73
C SER A 125 -21.84 -19.15 9.99
N ASN A 126 -20.76 -18.91 10.76
CA ASN A 126 -20.27 -17.58 11.09
C ASN A 126 -18.75 -17.43 10.86
N PHE A 127 -18.16 -18.32 10.09
CA PHE A 127 -16.73 -18.33 9.88
C PHE A 127 -16.41 -18.53 8.39
N ASP A 128 -15.75 -17.57 7.81
CA ASP A 128 -15.27 -17.61 6.44
C ASP A 128 -13.75 -17.39 6.40
N LEU A 129 -13.11 -18.03 5.44
CA LEU A 129 -11.71 -17.81 5.10
C LEU A 129 -11.64 -17.04 3.78
N LEU A 130 -11.00 -15.89 3.80
CA LEU A 130 -10.84 -15.02 2.64
C LEU A 130 -9.37 -14.97 2.21
N PHE A 131 -9.11 -15.37 0.99
CA PHE A 131 -7.85 -15.13 0.30
C PHE A 131 -8.03 -13.94 -0.63
N LYS A 132 -7.07 -13.03 -0.64
CA LYS A 132 -7.11 -11.87 -1.55
C LYS A 132 -5.74 -11.60 -2.14
N GLY A 133 -5.73 -11.15 -3.39
CA GLY A 133 -4.49 -10.81 -4.08
C GLY A 133 -4.75 -9.93 -5.29
N GLY A 134 -3.79 -9.10 -5.63
CA GLY A 134 -3.85 -8.22 -6.77
C GLY A 134 -2.89 -7.04 -6.69
N PRO A 135 -2.86 -6.20 -7.71
CA PRO A 135 -2.01 -5.03 -7.73
C PRO A 135 -2.50 -3.94 -6.77
N TYR A 136 -1.59 -3.07 -6.38
CA TYR A 136 -1.89 -1.81 -5.72
C TYR A 136 -1.17 -0.65 -6.39
N LEU A 137 -1.73 0.54 -6.26
CA LEU A 137 -1.12 1.81 -6.61
C LEU A 137 -1.02 2.65 -5.35
N ALA A 138 0.11 3.32 -5.14
CA ALA A 138 0.28 4.17 -3.97
C ALA A 138 0.98 5.49 -4.32
N TYR A 139 0.66 6.54 -3.57
CA TYR A 139 1.28 7.84 -3.72
C TYR A 139 1.77 8.37 -2.38
N GLY A 140 3.07 8.71 -2.32
CA GLY A 140 3.73 9.25 -1.15
C GLY A 140 3.22 10.65 -0.81
N VAL A 141 2.53 10.76 0.31
CA VAL A 141 1.92 12.00 0.79
C VAL A 141 2.74 12.69 1.86
N GLY A 142 3.69 11.99 2.50
CA GLY A 142 4.56 12.54 3.52
C GLY A 142 5.53 11.49 4.05
N GLY A 143 6.38 11.89 4.94
CA GLY A 143 7.37 11.04 5.59
C GLY A 143 8.56 11.84 6.07
N LYS A 144 9.30 11.28 7.00
CA LYS A 144 10.50 11.91 7.56
C LYS A 144 11.63 10.91 7.64
N THR A 145 12.80 11.33 7.21
CA THR A 145 14.06 10.64 7.45
C THR A 145 14.65 11.17 8.74
N LYS A 146 14.97 10.28 9.66
CA LYS A 146 15.58 10.58 10.94
C LYS A 146 16.97 9.96 10.95
N ILE A 147 17.93 10.69 11.46
CA ILE A 147 19.29 10.25 11.75
C ILE A 147 19.48 10.41 13.25
N ASP A 148 19.83 9.34 13.95
CA ASP A 148 20.05 9.42 15.38
C ASP A 148 21.24 10.35 15.69
N GLY A 149 21.06 11.18 16.73
CA GLY A 149 22.01 12.25 17.07
C GLY A 149 21.80 13.57 16.32
N VAL A 150 20.91 13.61 15.29
CA VAL A 150 20.60 14.83 14.55
C VAL A 150 19.17 15.27 14.87
N SER A 151 19.01 16.52 15.36
CA SER A 151 17.70 17.07 15.73
C SER A 151 16.83 17.39 14.51
N GLU A 152 17.40 17.66 13.36
CA GLU A 152 16.69 17.95 12.13
C GLU A 152 16.24 16.66 11.43
N LYS A 153 15.00 16.69 10.91
CA LYS A 153 14.40 15.60 10.15
C LYS A 153 14.17 16.07 8.73
N ALA A 154 14.80 15.39 7.78
CA ALA A 154 14.59 15.67 6.36
C ALA A 154 13.25 15.12 5.87
N ASP A 155 12.65 15.79 4.87
CA ASP A 155 11.48 15.26 4.18
C ASP A 155 11.87 14.07 3.30
N THR A 156 11.18 12.94 3.47
CA THR A 156 11.46 11.71 2.72
C THR A 156 11.21 11.88 1.21
N PHE A 157 10.22 12.69 0.84
CA PHE A 157 9.79 12.94 -0.54
C PHE A 157 10.11 14.37 -1.01
N GLY A 158 11.27 14.92 -0.64
CA GLY A 158 11.77 16.21 -1.14
C GLY A 158 12.18 16.18 -2.61
N ASP A 159 12.70 17.27 -3.12
CA ASP A 159 13.11 17.42 -4.54
C ASP A 159 14.19 16.40 -4.93
N ASP A 160 15.14 16.13 -4.03
CA ASP A 160 16.19 15.10 -4.15
C ASP A 160 15.87 13.82 -3.36
N GLY A 161 14.61 13.66 -2.92
CA GLY A 161 14.15 12.57 -2.07
C GLY A 161 13.69 11.34 -2.84
N LEU A 162 13.02 10.45 -2.10
CA LEU A 162 12.46 9.23 -2.65
C LEU A 162 11.30 9.52 -3.61
N LYS A 163 11.05 8.59 -4.51
CA LYS A 163 9.92 8.66 -5.45
C LYS A 163 8.60 8.55 -4.72
N ARG A 164 7.65 9.43 -5.07
CA ARG A 164 6.31 9.42 -4.48
C ARG A 164 5.43 8.30 -5.01
N PHE A 165 5.61 7.89 -6.27
CA PHE A 165 4.79 6.84 -6.87
C PHE A 165 5.34 5.45 -6.53
N ASP A 166 4.45 4.60 -6.02
CA ASP A 166 4.72 3.20 -5.71
C ASP A 166 3.61 2.31 -6.30
N ALA A 167 3.99 1.19 -6.89
CA ALA A 167 3.08 0.20 -7.44
C ALA A 167 3.64 -1.21 -7.21
N GLY A 168 2.77 -2.15 -6.92
CA GLY A 168 3.21 -3.50 -6.58
C GLY A 168 2.09 -4.52 -6.54
N LEU A 169 2.36 -5.65 -5.92
CA LEU A 169 1.39 -6.71 -5.62
C LEU A 169 1.16 -6.80 -4.12
N GLY A 170 -0.10 -7.00 -3.76
CA GLY A 170 -0.52 -7.35 -2.41
C GLY A 170 -1.13 -8.75 -2.37
N LEU A 171 -0.90 -9.45 -1.28
CA LEU A 171 -1.53 -10.73 -0.93
C LEU A 171 -2.06 -10.64 0.49
N GLY A 172 -3.16 -11.34 0.77
CA GLY A 172 -3.71 -11.40 2.13
C GLY A 172 -4.52 -12.66 2.36
N VAL A 173 -4.51 -13.07 3.62
CA VAL A 173 -5.40 -14.11 4.15
C VAL A 173 -6.12 -13.53 5.35
N ALA A 174 -7.43 -13.67 5.40
CA ALA A 174 -8.24 -13.17 6.49
C ALA A 174 -9.28 -14.19 6.95
N PHE A 175 -9.55 -14.16 8.23
CA PHE A 175 -10.62 -14.90 8.90
C PHE A 175 -11.76 -13.93 9.17
N GLU A 176 -12.95 -14.27 8.72
CA GLU A 176 -14.15 -13.47 8.89
C GLU A 176 -15.08 -14.13 9.91
N PHE A 177 -15.38 -13.40 10.98
CA PHE A 177 -16.27 -13.81 12.05
C PHE A 177 -17.48 -12.85 12.08
N GLY A 178 -18.52 -13.17 11.33
CA GLY A 178 -19.62 -12.23 11.10
C GLY A 178 -19.11 -10.93 10.45
N ASN A 179 -19.18 -9.83 11.18
CA ASN A 179 -18.71 -8.53 10.71
C ASN A 179 -17.22 -8.23 11.01
N ILE A 180 -16.59 -9.04 11.84
CA ILE A 180 -15.18 -8.84 12.23
C ILE A 180 -14.28 -9.61 11.27
N VAL A 181 -13.24 -8.96 10.80
CA VAL A 181 -12.23 -9.53 9.89
C VAL A 181 -10.87 -9.40 10.53
N VAL A 182 -10.15 -10.51 10.69
CA VAL A 182 -8.78 -10.54 11.21
C VAL A 182 -7.89 -11.24 10.20
N GLY A 183 -6.75 -10.68 9.87
CA GLY A 183 -5.92 -11.27 8.82
C GLY A 183 -4.47 -10.85 8.84
N VAL A 184 -3.75 -11.34 7.85
CA VAL A 184 -2.38 -10.95 7.53
C VAL A 184 -2.33 -10.51 6.07
N GLU A 185 -1.66 -9.42 5.82
CA GLU A 185 -1.45 -8.88 4.48
C GLU A 185 0.03 -8.62 4.24
N THR A 186 0.49 -8.90 3.04
CA THR A 186 1.83 -8.54 2.58
C THR A 186 1.75 -7.77 1.27
N GLY A 187 2.67 -6.86 1.06
CA GLY A 187 2.78 -6.09 -0.16
C GLY A 187 4.24 -5.96 -0.60
N THR A 188 4.49 -6.18 -1.87
CA THR A 188 5.79 -6.04 -2.50
C THR A 188 5.70 -5.08 -3.68
N SER A 189 6.67 -4.15 -3.77
CA SER A 189 6.70 -3.11 -4.80
C SER A 189 7.48 -3.56 -6.03
N PHE A 190 7.05 -3.14 -7.22
CA PHE A 190 7.81 -3.25 -8.47
C PHE A 190 8.57 -1.98 -8.79
N THR A 191 8.16 -0.85 -8.20
CA THR A 191 8.78 0.44 -8.41
C THR A 191 9.99 0.59 -7.50
N LYS A 192 11.05 1.20 -8.01
CA LYS A 192 12.22 1.55 -7.21
C LYS A 192 11.92 2.74 -6.32
N VAL A 193 12.36 2.70 -5.08
CA VAL A 193 12.17 3.79 -4.09
C VAL A 193 12.90 5.09 -4.48
N ALA A 194 14.02 4.99 -5.21
CA ALA A 194 14.77 6.13 -5.70
C ALA A 194 15.32 5.87 -7.12
N SER A 195 15.77 6.93 -7.78
CA SER A 195 16.48 6.79 -9.06
C SER A 195 17.91 6.32 -8.83
N GLY A 196 18.35 5.32 -9.61
CA GLY A 196 19.71 4.77 -9.51
C GLY A 196 19.91 3.75 -8.37
N VAL A 197 18.89 3.49 -7.55
CA VAL A 197 18.96 2.52 -6.44
C VAL A 197 18.05 1.33 -6.76
N SER A 198 18.56 0.11 -6.59
CA SER A 198 17.81 -1.14 -6.75
C SER A 198 17.21 -1.57 -5.41
N ALA A 199 16.28 -0.76 -4.90
CA ALA A 199 15.55 -1.00 -3.67
C ALA A 199 14.05 -0.82 -3.88
N HIS A 200 13.24 -1.69 -3.29
CA HIS A 200 11.80 -1.80 -3.44
C HIS A 200 11.15 -1.96 -2.06
N ASN A 201 9.95 -1.43 -1.89
CA ASN A 201 9.21 -1.58 -0.63
C ASN A 201 8.68 -3.01 -0.44
N LEU A 202 8.81 -3.52 0.78
CA LEU A 202 8.19 -4.74 1.26
C LEU A 202 7.46 -4.44 2.57
N SER A 203 6.27 -5.00 2.77
CA SER A 203 5.52 -4.85 4.01
C SER A 203 4.78 -6.12 4.38
N ALA A 204 4.65 -6.38 5.69
CA ALA A 204 3.83 -7.45 6.25
C ALA A 204 3.10 -6.91 7.48
N LEU A 205 1.77 -7.07 7.51
CA LEU A 205 0.89 -6.45 8.50
C LEU A 205 -0.13 -7.47 9.00
N ALA A 206 -0.30 -7.56 10.31
CA ALA A 206 -1.50 -8.13 10.91
C ALA A 206 -2.61 -7.07 10.86
N THR A 207 -3.80 -7.45 10.45
CA THR A 207 -4.92 -6.53 10.20
C THR A 207 -6.17 -6.94 10.95
N ILE A 208 -6.93 -5.95 11.36
CA ILE A 208 -8.29 -6.10 11.89
C ILE A 208 -9.22 -5.15 11.13
N GLY A 209 -10.45 -5.59 10.88
CA GLY A 209 -11.45 -4.79 10.20
C GLY A 209 -12.86 -5.08 10.68
N TYR A 210 -13.76 -4.20 10.33
CA TYR A 210 -15.20 -4.34 10.54
C TYR A 210 -15.95 -4.07 9.23
N LYS A 211 -16.82 -5.00 8.83
CA LYS A 211 -17.69 -4.91 7.65
C LYS A 211 -19.09 -4.44 8.04
N PHE A 212 -19.65 -3.61 7.18
CA PHE A 212 -21.02 -3.07 7.32
C PHE A 212 -21.95 -3.74 6.32
#